data_a48b005b043203fc8c9a7f5e4ad84d47
#
_entry.id   a48b005b043203fc8c9a7f5e4ad84d47
#
_cell.length_a   1.000
_cell.length_b   1.000
_cell.length_c   1.000
_cell.angle_alpha   90.00
_cell.angle_beta   90.00
_cell.angle_gamma   90.00
#
_symmetry.space_group_name_H-M   'P 1'
#
loop_
_entity.id
_entity.type
_entity.pdbx_description
1 polymer ?
#
loop_
_entity_poly.entity_id
_entity_poly.type
_entity_poly.pdbx_seq_one_letter_code
_entity_poly.pdbx_strand_id
1 'polypeptide(L)'
;MTSHAADGLSTLAISAGQLELPGVQAAVGARVRIRILAQDVILSRIRPEALSSVNILPVTIEKVHPGDGPGAAIALRAGDDRILALVTARAVAELGLVEGIACYAILKATTVAPGSIGR
;
A
#
# COMPACT_ATOMS: atom_id res chain seq x y z
N MET A 1 -0.44 -13.86 8.05
CA MET A 1 0.98 -14.31 8.03
C MET A 1 1.07 -15.65 7.32
N THR A 2 1.78 -15.69 6.21
CA THR A 2 1.89 -16.92 5.43
C THR A 2 3.27 -17.57 5.51
N SER A 3 4.33 -16.80 5.66
CA SER A 3 5.66 -17.38 5.76
C SER A 3 6.68 -16.40 6.31
N HIS A 4 7.80 -16.96 6.75
CA HIS A 4 8.99 -16.19 7.13
C HIS A 4 10.14 -16.67 6.25
N ALA A 5 10.85 -15.73 5.65
CA ALA A 5 11.99 -16.06 4.81
C ALA A 5 13.30 -15.94 5.58
N ALA A 6 14.35 -16.61 5.07
CA ALA A 6 15.65 -16.60 5.72
C ALA A 6 16.31 -15.21 5.73
N ASP A 7 15.94 -14.34 4.81
CA ASP A 7 16.48 -12.98 4.71
C ASP A 7 15.78 -11.99 5.65
N GLY A 8 14.90 -12.48 6.52
CA GLY A 8 14.20 -11.64 7.49
C GLY A 8 12.88 -11.08 7.03
N LEU A 9 12.47 -11.34 5.81
CA LEU A 9 11.17 -10.89 5.31
C LEU A 9 10.07 -11.88 5.66
N SER A 10 8.94 -11.34 6.06
CA SER A 10 7.74 -12.13 6.34
C SER A 10 6.67 -11.78 5.32
N THR A 11 5.96 -12.79 4.85
CA THR A 11 4.90 -12.61 3.86
C THR A 11 3.55 -12.65 4.55
N LEU A 12 2.72 -11.65 4.30
CA LEU A 12 1.36 -11.57 4.81
C LEU A 12 0.38 -11.59 3.66
N ALA A 13 -0.67 -12.40 3.80
CA ALA A 13 -1.74 -12.41 2.82
C ALA A 13 -2.75 -11.32 3.15
N ILE A 14 -3.14 -10.57 2.14
CA ILE A 14 -4.22 -9.58 2.22
C ILE A 14 -5.15 -9.81 1.03
N SER A 15 -6.32 -9.19 1.06
CA SER A 15 -7.32 -9.44 0.00
C SER A 15 -6.83 -9.03 -1.39
N ALA A 16 -5.96 -8.04 -1.50
CA ALA A 16 -5.43 -7.58 -2.79
C ALA A 16 -4.19 -8.36 -3.25
N GLY A 17 -3.63 -9.24 -2.43
CA GLY A 17 -2.41 -9.97 -2.75
C GLY A 17 -1.59 -10.27 -1.52
N GLN A 18 -0.30 -9.94 -1.58
CA GLN A 18 0.62 -10.22 -0.49
C GLN A 18 1.48 -9.00 -0.18
N LEU A 19 1.86 -8.87 1.08
CA LEU A 19 2.82 -7.88 1.53
C LEU A 19 4.02 -8.59 2.13
N GLU A 20 5.20 -8.05 1.90
CA GLU A 20 6.43 -8.54 2.49
C GLU A 20 7.01 -7.48 3.41
N LEU A 21 7.18 -7.85 4.68
CA LEU A 21 7.61 -6.94 5.73
C LEU A 21 8.75 -7.55 6.52
N PRO A 22 9.74 -6.74 6.92
CA PRO A 22 10.80 -7.23 7.80
C PRO A 22 10.32 -7.29 9.25
N GLY A 23 10.84 -8.28 9.98
CA GLY A 23 10.71 -8.30 11.43
C GLY A 23 9.33 -8.52 11.99
N VAL A 24 8.44 -9.15 11.25
CA VAL A 24 7.11 -9.48 11.78
C VAL A 24 7.25 -10.65 12.75
N GLN A 25 6.85 -10.43 13.98
CA GLN A 25 6.95 -11.44 15.04
C GLN A 25 5.59 -12.04 15.30
N ALA A 26 5.19 -12.94 14.43
CA ALA A 26 3.94 -13.65 14.55
C ALA A 26 4.13 -15.04 13.95
N ALA A 27 3.35 -16.00 14.47
CA ALA A 27 3.39 -17.35 13.93
C ALA A 27 2.70 -17.39 12.56
N VAL A 28 3.13 -18.33 11.71
CA VAL A 28 2.44 -18.59 10.46
C VAL A 28 0.98 -18.95 10.78
N GLY A 29 0.05 -18.33 10.03
CA GLY A 29 -1.38 -18.48 10.27
C GLY A 29 -1.98 -17.44 11.20
N ALA A 30 -1.17 -16.67 11.92
CA ALA A 30 -1.66 -15.63 12.81
C ALA A 30 -2.19 -14.44 12.03
N ARG A 31 -3.19 -13.76 12.58
CA ARG A 31 -3.65 -12.48 12.04
C ARG A 31 -2.73 -11.38 12.50
N VAL A 32 -2.43 -10.48 11.58
CA VAL A 32 -1.52 -9.36 11.85
C VAL A 32 -2.19 -8.08 11.41
N ARG A 33 -2.11 -7.06 12.24
CA ARG A 33 -2.51 -5.71 11.85
C ARG A 33 -1.31 -4.95 11.36
N ILE A 34 -1.52 -4.20 10.28
CA ILE A 34 -0.47 -3.39 9.70
C ILE A 34 -0.97 -1.96 9.60
N ARG A 35 -0.10 -1.02 9.90
CA ARG A 35 -0.37 0.38 9.71
C ARG A 35 0.34 0.84 8.45
N ILE A 36 -0.43 1.39 7.52
CA ILE A 36 0.10 1.99 6.30
C ILE A 36 -0.13 3.48 6.42
N LEU A 37 0.96 4.25 6.43
CA LEU A 37 0.86 5.70 6.48
C LEU A 37 0.56 6.22 5.09
N ALA A 38 -0.48 7.04 4.98
CA ALA A 38 -0.92 7.55 3.68
C ALA A 38 0.19 8.30 2.94
N GLN A 39 1.05 8.99 3.66
CA GLN A 39 2.15 9.74 3.06
C GLN A 39 3.26 8.87 2.49
N ASP A 40 3.27 7.59 2.84
CA ASP A 40 4.28 6.65 2.36
C ASP A 40 3.80 5.82 1.18
N VAL A 41 2.57 6.03 0.73
CA VAL A 41 2.02 5.30 -0.42
C VAL A 41 2.36 6.05 -1.70
N ILE A 42 2.97 5.35 -2.64
CA ILE A 42 3.29 5.88 -3.96
C ILE A 42 2.32 5.27 -4.96
N LEU A 43 1.81 6.08 -5.86
CA LEU A 43 0.89 5.62 -6.90
C LEU A 43 1.56 5.61 -8.26
N SER A 44 1.29 4.56 -9.05
CA SER A 44 1.75 4.45 -10.43
C SER A 44 0.59 4.03 -11.31
N ARG A 45 0.46 4.63 -12.48
CA ARG A 45 -0.58 4.26 -13.43
C ARG A 45 -0.28 2.93 -14.11
N ILE A 46 0.98 2.57 -14.20
CA ILE A 46 1.43 1.31 -14.77
C ILE A 46 2.14 0.50 -13.70
N ARG A 47 2.19 -0.83 -13.88
CA ARG A 47 2.92 -1.67 -12.95
C ARG A 47 4.41 -1.38 -13.08
N PRO A 48 5.06 -0.87 -12.04
CA PRO A 48 6.49 -0.55 -12.13
C PRO A 48 7.34 -1.82 -12.10
N GLU A 49 8.55 -1.71 -12.65
CA GLU A 49 9.51 -2.79 -12.68
C GLU A 49 10.83 -2.32 -12.09
N ALA A 50 11.64 -3.28 -11.65
CA ALA A 50 12.98 -3.01 -11.15
C ALA A 50 13.01 -2.01 -9.99
N LEU A 51 12.07 -2.13 -9.08
CA LEU A 51 12.02 -1.31 -7.88
C LEU A 51 12.67 -2.04 -6.71
N SER A 52 13.14 -1.27 -5.74
CA SER A 52 13.64 -1.85 -4.49
C SER A 52 12.52 -2.32 -3.57
N SER A 53 11.28 -2.05 -3.89
CA SER A 53 10.13 -2.55 -3.15
C SER A 53 9.39 -3.58 -3.97
N VAL A 54 8.94 -4.65 -3.29
CA VAL A 54 8.15 -5.71 -3.91
C VAL A 54 6.66 -5.59 -3.56
N ASN A 55 6.30 -4.65 -2.70
CA ASN A 55 4.92 -4.44 -2.28
C ASN A 55 4.20 -3.54 -3.28
N ILE A 56 3.74 -4.14 -4.36
CA ILE A 56 3.04 -3.44 -5.43
C ILE A 56 1.64 -4.04 -5.50
N LEU A 57 0.63 -3.23 -5.17
CA LEU A 57 -0.74 -3.70 -5.11
C LEU A 57 -1.58 -3.07 -6.21
N PRO A 58 -2.37 -3.88 -6.94
CA PRO A 58 -3.37 -3.32 -7.84
C PRO A 58 -4.49 -2.68 -7.03
N VAL A 59 -4.81 -1.45 -7.34
CA VAL A 59 -5.83 -0.69 -6.62
C VAL A 59 -6.72 0.06 -7.59
N THR A 60 -7.89 0.47 -7.12
CA THR A 60 -8.81 1.31 -7.88
C THR A 60 -9.06 2.58 -7.07
N ILE A 61 -9.04 3.71 -7.73
CA ILE A 61 -9.34 4.99 -7.06
C ILE A 61 -10.83 5.07 -6.80
N GLU A 62 -11.20 5.18 -5.52
CA GLU A 62 -12.60 5.35 -5.14
C GLU A 62 -12.97 6.81 -5.03
N LYS A 63 -12.08 7.64 -4.54
CA LYS A 63 -12.37 9.04 -4.35
C LYS A 63 -11.09 9.87 -4.32
N VAL A 64 -11.19 11.10 -4.83
CA VAL A 64 -10.10 12.05 -4.78
C VAL A 64 -10.58 13.24 -3.95
N HIS A 65 -9.86 13.53 -2.86
CA HIS A 65 -10.17 14.66 -1.98
C HIS A 65 -9.08 15.71 -2.13
N PRO A 66 -9.31 16.78 -2.88
CA PRO A 66 -8.33 17.85 -2.96
C PRO A 66 -8.22 18.56 -1.61
N GLY A 67 -6.99 18.84 -1.19
CA GLY A 67 -6.76 19.59 0.03
C GLY A 67 -6.77 21.07 -0.21
N ASP A 68 -6.58 21.83 0.87
CA ASP A 68 -6.52 23.30 0.78
C ASP A 68 -5.18 23.81 0.27
N GLY A 69 -4.21 22.94 0.15
CA GLY A 69 -2.87 23.26 -0.30
C GLY A 69 -2.46 22.40 -1.48
N PRO A 70 -1.16 22.13 -1.62
CA PRO A 70 -0.63 21.38 -2.76
C PRO A 70 -0.85 19.88 -2.66
N GLY A 71 -1.46 19.39 -1.60
CA GLY A 71 -1.68 17.96 -1.39
C GLY A 71 -3.09 17.53 -1.77
N ALA A 72 -3.25 16.23 -1.93
CA ALA A 72 -4.56 15.61 -2.16
C ALA A 72 -4.58 14.25 -1.48
N ALA A 73 -5.73 13.86 -0.96
CA ALA A 73 -5.93 12.54 -0.36
C ALA A 73 -6.69 11.68 -1.34
N ILE A 74 -6.18 10.48 -1.59
CA ILE A 74 -6.77 9.55 -2.53
C ILE A 74 -7.25 8.31 -1.76
N ALA A 75 -8.53 8.03 -1.83
CA ALA A 75 -9.08 6.81 -1.26
C ALA A 75 -8.98 5.70 -2.29
N LEU A 76 -8.34 4.60 -1.93
CA LEU A 76 -8.07 3.49 -2.81
C LEU A 76 -8.76 2.24 -2.31
N ARG A 77 -9.23 1.43 -3.24
CA ARG A 77 -9.70 0.09 -2.93
C ARG A 77 -8.63 -0.90 -3.34
N ALA A 78 -8.19 -1.71 -2.40
CA ALA A 78 -7.20 -2.76 -2.62
C ALA A 78 -7.87 -4.10 -2.27
N GLY A 79 -8.44 -4.77 -3.26
CA GLY A 79 -9.27 -5.93 -3.01
C GLY A 79 -10.50 -5.54 -2.20
N ASP A 80 -10.67 -6.13 -1.02
CA ASP A 80 -11.75 -5.79 -0.10
C ASP A 80 -11.35 -4.73 0.92
N ASP A 81 -10.10 -4.29 0.88
CA ASP A 81 -9.57 -3.33 1.83
C ASP A 81 -9.52 -1.93 1.22
N ARG A 82 -9.41 -0.94 2.09
CA ARG A 82 -9.27 0.45 1.68
C ARG A 82 -7.98 1.02 2.22
N ILE A 83 -7.31 1.79 1.38
CA ILE A 83 -6.04 2.42 1.69
C ILE A 83 -6.15 3.89 1.33
N LEU A 84 -5.52 4.73 2.13
CA LEU A 84 -5.46 6.16 1.83
C LEU A 84 -4.05 6.49 1.37
N ALA A 85 -3.94 7.31 0.33
CA ALA A 85 -2.66 7.83 -0.14
C ALA A 85 -2.69 9.35 -0.12
N LEU A 86 -1.60 9.96 0.32
CA LEU A 86 -1.42 11.41 0.23
C LEU A 86 -0.41 11.68 -0.88
N VAL A 87 -0.85 12.40 -1.89
CA VAL A 87 -0.04 12.74 -3.04
C VAL A 87 -0.15 14.24 -3.30
N THR A 88 0.65 14.74 -4.23
CA THR A 88 0.55 16.16 -4.60
C THR A 88 -0.59 16.37 -5.58
N ALA A 89 -1.16 17.56 -5.56
CA ALA A 89 -2.17 17.92 -6.56
C ALA A 89 -1.59 17.84 -7.97
N ARG A 90 -0.31 18.14 -8.13
CA ARG A 90 0.38 18.00 -9.41
C ARG A 90 0.37 16.55 -9.88
N ALA A 91 0.62 15.59 -8.99
CA ALA A 91 0.59 14.18 -9.35
C ALA A 91 -0.82 13.76 -9.80
N VAL A 92 -1.84 14.24 -9.13
CA VAL A 92 -3.23 13.97 -9.53
C VAL A 92 -3.48 14.43 -10.97
N ALA A 93 -3.03 15.63 -11.31
CA ALA A 93 -3.23 16.18 -12.64
C ALA A 93 -2.37 15.44 -13.70
N GLU A 94 -1.10 15.22 -13.39
CA GLU A 94 -0.18 14.61 -14.36
C GLU A 94 -0.51 13.14 -14.63
N LEU A 95 -0.94 12.41 -13.62
CA LEU A 95 -1.28 11.00 -13.76
C LEU A 95 -2.74 10.76 -14.13
N GLY A 96 -3.55 11.79 -14.13
CA GLY A 96 -4.97 11.65 -14.42
C GLY A 96 -5.69 10.81 -13.39
N LEU A 97 -5.42 11.04 -12.11
CA LEU A 97 -6.00 10.26 -11.04
C LEU A 97 -7.43 10.71 -10.77
N VAL A 98 -8.39 9.91 -11.20
CA VAL A 98 -9.82 10.18 -11.04
C VAL A 98 -10.52 8.93 -10.55
N GLU A 99 -11.74 9.08 -10.07
CA GLU A 99 -12.54 7.94 -9.59
C GLU A 99 -12.69 6.89 -10.68
N GLY A 100 -12.57 5.64 -10.29
CA GLY A 100 -12.73 4.51 -11.19
C GLY A 100 -11.47 4.07 -11.92
N ILE A 101 -10.39 4.85 -11.84
CA ILE A 101 -9.14 4.51 -12.50
C ILE A 101 -8.40 3.43 -11.75
N ALA A 102 -7.92 2.43 -12.49
CA ALA A 102 -7.05 1.40 -11.95
C ALA A 102 -5.61 1.91 -11.94
N CYS A 103 -4.90 1.64 -10.86
CA CYS A 103 -3.50 1.99 -10.74
C CYS A 103 -2.81 1.03 -9.77
N TYR A 104 -1.58 1.33 -9.40
CA TYR A 104 -0.80 0.49 -8.50
C TYR A 104 -0.33 1.30 -7.31
N ALA A 105 -0.48 0.75 -6.12
CA ALA A 105 0.04 1.33 -4.89
C ALA A 105 1.34 0.63 -4.54
N ILE A 106 2.39 1.40 -4.33
CA ILE A 106 3.71 0.89 -4.00
C ILE A 106 3.99 1.20 -2.54
N LEU A 107 4.27 0.16 -1.77
CA LEU A 107 4.55 0.28 -0.34
C LEU A 107 5.95 -0.24 -0.08
N LYS A 108 6.82 0.63 0.37
CA LYS A 108 8.17 0.22 0.72
C LYS A 108 8.11 -0.65 1.98
N ALA A 109 8.71 -1.84 1.93
CA ALA A 109 8.63 -2.79 3.03
C ALA A 109 9.07 -2.20 4.36
N THR A 110 10.10 -1.35 4.35
CA THR A 110 10.65 -0.77 5.57
C THR A 110 9.79 0.35 6.16
N THR A 111 8.81 0.88 5.41
CA THR A 111 7.95 1.95 5.90
C THR A 111 6.59 1.45 6.37
N VAL A 112 6.25 0.20 6.09
CA VAL A 112 5.01 -0.39 6.58
C VAL A 112 5.26 -0.83 8.02
N ALA A 113 4.58 -0.17 8.95
CA ALA A 113 4.79 -0.45 10.36
C ALA A 113 3.89 -1.60 10.81
N PRO A 114 4.43 -2.58 11.54
CA PRO A 114 3.59 -3.58 12.19
C PRO A 114 2.89 -2.92 13.38
N GLY A 115 1.71 -2.39 13.13
CA GLY A 115 1.00 -1.60 14.12
C GLY A 115 0.56 -2.40 15.31
N SER A 116 -0.31 -3.37 15.09
CA SER A 116 -0.81 -4.25 16.14
C SER A 116 -0.71 -5.68 15.65
N ILE A 117 0.25 -6.41 16.15
CA ILE A 117 0.52 -7.76 15.70
C ILE A 117 -0.20 -8.77 16.56
N GLY A 118 -0.70 -9.84 15.93
CA GLY A 118 -1.20 -11.00 16.62
C GLY A 118 -2.58 -10.86 17.23
N ARG A 119 -3.40 -10.04 16.69
CA ARG A 119 -4.77 -9.91 17.23
C ARG A 119 -5.78 -10.45 16.28
#